data_10545bce4555d4a5093d835d5c61f8ff
#
_entry.id   10545bce4555d4a5093d835d5c61f8ff
#
_cell.length_a   1.000
_cell.length_b   1.000
_cell.length_c   1.000
_cell.angle_alpha   90.00
_cell.angle_beta   90.00
_cell.angle_gamma   90.00
#
_symmetry.space_group_name_H-M   'P 1'
#
loop_
_entity.id
_entity.type
_entity.pdbx_description
1 polymer ?
#
loop_
_entity_poly.entity_id
_entity_poly.type
_entity_poly.pdbx_seq_one_letter_code
_entity_poly.pdbx_strand_id
1 'polypeptide(L)'
;MERVHDRKKALYSDFLDAVRPNTALMEILKTMRAAGHDLACVTTGSKQNATEVLEHFGVREWFGLIVTGEDVEKQKPDPEGYCRAMEHFRVTPADTMIFEDSGIGLTAAKASGARMFRVEQF
;
A
#
# COMPACT_ATOMS: atom_id res chain seq x y z
N MET A 1 0.02 8.71 -12.66
CA MET A 1 -0.60 8.73 -11.31
C MET A 1 -0.19 7.51 -10.51
N GLU A 2 0.24 7.74 -9.30
CA GLU A 2 0.73 6.69 -8.42
C GLU A 2 -0.37 6.12 -7.54
N ARG A 3 -0.22 4.85 -7.20
CA ARG A 3 -1.03 4.20 -6.18
C ARG A 3 -0.14 3.69 -5.09
N VAL A 4 -0.34 4.18 -3.88
CA VAL A 4 0.33 3.65 -2.72
C VAL A 4 -0.70 2.94 -1.87
N HIS A 5 -0.48 1.67 -1.64
CA HIS A 5 -1.43 0.82 -0.97
C HIS A 5 -0.81 0.27 0.31
N ASP A 6 -1.41 0.61 1.45
CA ASP A 6 -0.94 0.13 2.73
C ASP A 6 -1.70 -1.12 3.16
N ARG A 7 -0.95 -2.17 3.44
CA ARG A 7 -1.50 -3.42 3.96
C ARG A 7 -1.23 -3.53 5.44
N LYS A 8 -2.26 -3.89 6.18
CA LYS A 8 -2.12 -4.11 7.60
C LYS A 8 -1.32 -5.37 7.87
N LYS A 9 -0.46 -5.29 8.87
CA LYS A 9 0.35 -6.43 9.28
C LYS A 9 -0.46 -7.55 9.94
N ALA A 10 -1.75 -7.34 10.17
CA ALA A 10 -2.63 -8.42 10.61
C ALA A 10 -2.81 -9.50 9.55
N LEU A 11 -2.42 -9.23 8.31
CA LEU A 11 -2.46 -10.21 7.23
C LEU A 11 -1.20 -11.05 7.25
N TYR A 12 -1.09 -11.93 8.25
CA TYR A 12 0.03 -12.86 8.37
C TYR A 12 -0.29 -14.17 7.67
N SER A 13 0.76 -14.91 7.31
CA SER A 13 0.62 -16.17 6.59
C SER A 13 -0.33 -17.16 7.28
N ASP A 14 -0.37 -17.17 8.60
CA ASP A 14 -1.24 -18.07 9.36
C ASP A 14 -2.73 -17.81 9.12
N PHE A 15 -3.07 -16.63 8.64
CA PHE A 15 -4.46 -16.22 8.41
C PHE A 15 -4.80 -16.06 6.93
N LEU A 16 -3.88 -16.38 6.04
CA LEU A 16 -4.08 -16.13 4.61
C LEU A 16 -5.33 -16.80 4.05
N ASP A 17 -5.63 -18.00 4.50
CA ASP A 17 -6.80 -18.73 4.01
C ASP A 17 -8.11 -18.11 4.48
N ALA A 18 -8.09 -17.40 5.61
CA ALA A 18 -9.27 -16.76 6.18
C ALA A 18 -9.42 -15.32 5.69
N VAL A 19 -8.37 -14.73 5.13
CA VAL A 19 -8.39 -13.34 4.67
C VAL A 19 -9.07 -13.25 3.32
N ARG A 20 -10.02 -12.35 3.21
CA ARG A 20 -10.69 -12.07 1.94
C ARG A 20 -10.21 -10.73 1.40
N PRO A 21 -9.78 -10.67 0.14
CA PRO A 21 -9.38 -9.41 -0.43
C PRO A 21 -10.60 -8.50 -0.62
N ASN A 22 -10.35 -7.19 -0.57
CA ASN A 22 -11.36 -6.22 -0.95
C ASN A 22 -11.47 -6.25 -2.47
N THR A 23 -12.50 -6.92 -2.97
CA THR A 23 -12.64 -7.12 -4.43
C THR A 23 -12.80 -5.81 -5.19
N ALA A 24 -13.50 -4.84 -4.61
CA ALA A 24 -13.67 -3.53 -5.25
C ALA A 24 -12.31 -2.83 -5.39
N LEU A 25 -11.50 -2.85 -4.32
CA LEU A 25 -10.17 -2.26 -4.37
C LEU A 25 -9.28 -2.99 -5.37
N MET A 26 -9.35 -4.32 -5.40
CA MET A 26 -8.55 -5.11 -6.34
C MET A 26 -8.88 -4.75 -7.79
N GLU A 27 -10.16 -4.55 -8.11
CA GLU A 27 -10.55 -4.13 -9.45
C GLU A 27 -10.05 -2.73 -9.79
N ILE A 28 -10.08 -1.82 -8.83
CA ILE A 28 -9.54 -0.47 -9.02
C ILE A 28 -8.04 -0.55 -9.32
N LEU A 29 -7.29 -1.29 -8.52
CA LEU A 29 -5.85 -1.42 -8.71
C LEU A 29 -5.51 -2.08 -10.04
N LYS A 30 -6.26 -3.10 -10.42
CA LYS A 30 -6.08 -3.77 -11.70
C LYS A 30 -6.28 -2.82 -12.86
N THR A 31 -7.35 -2.03 -12.80
CA THR A 31 -7.66 -1.03 -13.81
C THR A 31 -6.57 0.03 -13.90
N MET A 32 -6.10 0.51 -12.76
CA MET A 32 -5.04 1.50 -12.71
C MET A 32 -3.73 0.98 -13.30
N ARG A 33 -3.38 -0.26 -12.95
CA ARG A 33 -2.20 -0.90 -13.50
C ARG A 33 -2.29 -1.03 -15.02
N ALA A 34 -3.44 -1.46 -15.51
CA ALA A 34 -3.66 -1.60 -16.95
C ALA A 34 -3.56 -0.26 -17.68
N ALA A 35 -3.90 0.83 -17.00
CA ALA A 35 -3.79 2.18 -17.54
C ALA A 35 -2.38 2.76 -17.47
N GLY A 36 -1.42 2.01 -16.95
CA GLY A 36 -0.02 2.42 -16.88
C GLY A 36 0.41 3.10 -15.59
N HIS A 37 -0.42 3.06 -14.56
CA HIS A 37 -0.05 3.61 -13.26
C HIS A 37 0.85 2.66 -12.48
N ASP A 38 1.81 3.21 -11.77
CA ASP A 38 2.66 2.44 -10.88
C ASP A 38 1.95 2.20 -9.55
N LEU A 39 2.14 1.02 -8.99
CA LEU A 39 1.58 0.64 -7.70
C LEU A 39 2.68 0.36 -6.70
N ALA A 40 2.45 0.78 -5.45
CA ALA A 40 3.33 0.46 -4.35
C ALA A 40 2.48 -0.05 -3.18
N CYS A 41 3.07 -0.96 -2.41
CA CYS A 41 2.50 -1.41 -1.16
C CYS A 41 3.35 -0.84 -0.03
N VAL A 42 2.72 -0.09 0.88
CA VAL A 42 3.39 0.52 2.02
C VAL A 42 2.77 -0.05 3.28
N THR A 43 3.57 -0.77 4.05
CA THR A 43 3.08 -1.49 5.23
C THR A 43 4.05 -1.34 6.40
N THR A 44 3.53 -1.47 7.62
CA THR A 44 4.37 -1.53 8.82
C THR A 44 4.87 -2.94 9.12
N GLY A 45 4.36 -3.94 8.41
CA GLY A 45 4.80 -5.32 8.56
C GLY A 45 6.15 -5.58 7.93
N SER A 46 6.59 -6.83 7.99
CA SER A 46 7.85 -7.24 7.37
C SER A 46 7.69 -7.43 5.86
N LYS A 47 8.82 -7.39 5.17
CA LYS A 47 8.83 -7.63 3.74
C LYS A 47 8.36 -9.05 3.42
N GLN A 48 8.76 -10.01 4.24
CA GLN A 48 8.34 -11.39 4.06
C GLN A 48 6.82 -11.52 4.14
N ASN A 49 6.20 -10.96 5.17
CA ASN A 49 4.75 -11.03 5.33
C ASN A 49 4.02 -10.33 4.18
N ALA A 50 4.47 -9.16 3.80
CA ALA A 50 3.85 -8.42 2.70
C ALA A 50 3.94 -9.21 1.40
N THR A 51 5.11 -9.76 1.10
CA THR A 51 5.33 -10.54 -0.10
C THR A 51 4.44 -11.79 -0.11
N GLU A 52 4.36 -12.50 1.01
CA GLU A 52 3.52 -13.70 1.12
C GLU A 52 2.05 -13.39 0.86
N VAL A 53 1.55 -12.30 1.42
CA VAL A 53 0.16 -11.88 1.22
C VAL A 53 -0.11 -11.57 -0.24
N LEU A 54 0.77 -10.80 -0.87
CA LEU A 54 0.59 -10.40 -2.26
C LEU A 54 0.70 -11.62 -3.20
N GLU A 55 1.60 -12.54 -2.90
CA GLU A 55 1.75 -13.77 -3.68
C GLU A 55 0.54 -14.67 -3.51
N HIS A 56 0.02 -14.76 -2.30
CA HIS A 56 -1.16 -15.57 -2.03
C HIS A 56 -2.36 -15.13 -2.88
N PHE A 57 -2.54 -13.84 -3.06
CA PHE A 57 -3.62 -13.30 -3.87
C PHE A 57 -3.25 -13.16 -5.35
N GLY A 58 -2.05 -13.56 -5.72
CA GLY A 58 -1.63 -13.53 -7.13
C GLY A 58 -1.38 -12.15 -7.68
N VAL A 59 -1.10 -11.17 -6.83
CA VAL A 59 -0.95 -9.76 -7.25
C VAL A 59 0.43 -9.18 -6.98
N ARG A 60 1.39 -10.01 -6.56
CA ARG A 60 2.73 -9.50 -6.22
C ARG A 60 3.34 -8.67 -7.35
N GLU A 61 3.24 -9.14 -8.57
CA GLU A 61 3.83 -8.46 -9.72
C GLU A 61 3.12 -7.16 -10.12
N TRP A 62 1.96 -6.88 -9.52
CA TRP A 62 1.28 -5.60 -9.78
C TRP A 62 2.04 -4.43 -9.15
N PHE A 63 2.86 -4.71 -8.14
CA PHE A 63 3.51 -3.67 -7.34
C PHE A 63 4.96 -3.51 -7.74
N GLY A 64 5.31 -2.32 -8.19
CA GLY A 64 6.69 -2.00 -8.53
C GLY A 64 7.56 -1.72 -7.32
N LEU A 65 6.96 -1.55 -6.15
CA LEU A 65 7.68 -1.26 -4.91
C LEU A 65 6.90 -1.77 -3.72
N ILE A 66 7.62 -2.32 -2.75
CA ILE A 66 7.08 -2.66 -1.44
C ILE A 66 7.93 -1.94 -0.41
N VAL A 67 7.30 -1.04 0.37
CA VAL A 67 7.95 -0.33 1.47
C VAL A 67 7.43 -0.95 2.77
N THR A 68 8.33 -1.41 3.60
CA THR A 68 7.98 -2.10 4.84
C THR A 68 8.49 -1.33 6.05
N GLY A 69 8.12 -1.79 7.24
CA GLY A 69 8.64 -1.23 8.47
C GLY A 69 10.15 -1.33 8.59
N GLU A 70 10.75 -2.27 7.84
CA GLU A 70 12.20 -2.45 7.84
C GLU A 70 12.92 -1.43 6.95
N ASP A 71 12.20 -0.77 6.07
CA ASP A 71 12.77 0.16 5.09
C ASP A 71 12.76 1.61 5.55
N VAL A 72 12.08 1.92 6.64
CA VAL A 72 11.92 3.30 7.12
C VAL A 72 12.44 3.44 8.54
N GLU A 73 12.88 4.64 8.87
CA GLU A 73 13.30 4.96 10.24
C GLU A 73 12.08 5.29 11.10
N LYS A 74 11.11 5.96 10.50
CA LYS A 74 9.88 6.37 11.18
C LYS A 74 8.68 5.71 10.53
N GLN A 75 8.04 4.85 11.27
CA GLN A 75 6.83 4.18 10.79
C GLN A 75 5.61 5.08 10.94
N LYS A 76 4.50 4.65 10.34
CA LYS A 76 3.23 5.36 10.49
C LYS A 76 2.94 5.60 11.97
N PRO A 77 2.41 6.74 12.35
CA PRO A 77 1.75 7.76 11.51
C PRO A 77 2.69 8.75 10.80
N ASP A 78 3.99 8.53 10.83
CA ASP A 78 4.92 9.35 10.06
C ASP A 78 4.73 9.07 8.58
N PRO A 79 4.80 10.08 7.69
CA PRO A 79 4.59 9.85 6.26
C PRO A 79 5.79 9.28 5.52
N GLU A 80 6.89 8.95 6.20
CA GLU A 80 8.12 8.53 5.55
C GLU A 80 7.93 7.43 4.51
N GLY A 81 7.14 6.40 4.84
CA GLY A 81 6.92 5.29 3.91
C GLY A 81 6.28 5.73 2.60
N TYR A 82 5.27 6.58 2.69
CA TYR A 82 4.61 7.11 1.50
C TYR A 82 5.53 8.05 0.72
N CYS A 83 6.30 8.87 1.42
CA CYS A 83 7.25 9.77 0.79
C CYS A 83 8.33 9.01 0.04
N ARG A 84 8.80 7.90 0.59
CA ARG A 84 9.78 7.04 -0.09
C ARG A 84 9.20 6.44 -1.37
N ALA A 85 7.95 6.03 -1.34
CA ALA A 85 7.29 5.48 -2.53
C ALA A 85 7.17 6.55 -3.63
N MET A 86 6.76 7.75 -3.26
CA MET A 86 6.65 8.85 -4.22
C MET A 86 8.01 9.21 -4.82
N GLU A 87 9.04 9.23 -3.99
CA GLU A 87 10.40 9.49 -4.44
C GLU A 87 10.89 8.43 -5.41
N HIS A 88 10.62 7.17 -5.10
CA HIS A 88 11.02 6.06 -5.95
C HIS A 88 10.45 6.19 -7.35
N PHE A 89 9.17 6.53 -7.45
CA PHE A 89 8.50 6.69 -8.74
C PHE A 89 8.62 8.10 -9.32
N ARG A 90 9.27 9.01 -8.61
CA ARG A 90 9.49 10.41 -9.04
C ARG A 90 8.18 11.13 -9.34
N VAL A 91 7.24 11.01 -8.43
CA VAL A 91 5.94 11.66 -8.55
C VAL A 91 5.71 12.59 -7.36
N THR A 92 4.79 13.53 -7.55
CA THR A 92 4.42 14.48 -6.50
C THR A 92 3.22 13.96 -5.72
N PRO A 93 2.97 14.49 -4.51
CA PRO A 93 1.76 14.14 -3.77
C PRO A 93 0.47 14.40 -4.56
N ALA A 94 0.45 15.42 -5.40
CA ALA A 94 -0.73 15.73 -6.22
C ALA A 94 -1.03 14.62 -7.24
N ASP A 95 -0.02 13.85 -7.62
CA ASP A 95 -0.16 12.76 -8.58
C ASP A 95 -0.33 11.40 -7.93
N THR A 96 -0.47 11.38 -6.61
CA THR A 96 -0.48 10.14 -5.83
C THR A 96 -1.82 9.96 -5.13
N MET A 97 -2.29 8.73 -5.12
CA MET A 97 -3.51 8.36 -4.42
C MET A 97 -3.21 7.21 -3.48
N ILE A 98 -3.62 7.36 -2.23
CA ILE A 98 -3.36 6.39 -1.18
C ILE A 98 -4.68 5.76 -0.73
N PHE A 99 -4.71 4.44 -0.66
CA PHE A 99 -5.84 3.70 -0.10
C PHE A 99 -5.40 3.14 1.25
N GLU A 100 -6.17 3.46 2.30
CA GLU A 100 -5.77 3.12 3.66
C GLU A 100 -6.99 2.75 4.51
N ASP A 101 -6.81 1.77 5.40
CA ASP A 101 -7.90 1.29 6.25
C ASP A 101 -7.72 1.60 7.75
N SER A 102 -6.56 2.08 8.16
CA SER A 102 -6.28 2.35 9.57
C SER A 102 -6.18 3.83 9.88
N GLY A 103 -6.48 4.20 11.13
CA GLY A 103 -6.37 5.59 11.57
C GLY A 103 -4.94 6.13 11.49
N ILE A 104 -3.96 5.33 11.91
CA ILE A 104 -2.56 5.74 11.84
C ILE A 104 -2.08 5.87 10.41
N GLY A 105 -2.55 4.97 9.54
CA GLY A 105 -2.22 5.03 8.11
C GLY A 105 -2.85 6.25 7.45
N LEU A 106 -4.09 6.60 7.80
CA LEU A 106 -4.74 7.80 7.28
C LEU A 106 -4.03 9.07 7.74
N THR A 107 -3.55 9.10 8.97
CA THR A 107 -2.77 10.23 9.48
C THR A 107 -1.48 10.38 8.67
N ALA A 108 -0.78 9.27 8.42
CA ALA A 108 0.43 9.29 7.62
C ALA A 108 0.15 9.75 6.18
N ALA A 109 -0.92 9.24 5.58
CA ALA A 109 -1.32 9.61 4.23
C ALA A 109 -1.61 11.11 4.12
N LYS A 110 -2.35 11.65 5.08
CA LYS A 110 -2.65 13.07 5.12
C LYS A 110 -1.38 13.89 5.24
N ALA A 111 -0.47 13.47 6.11
CA ALA A 111 0.80 14.17 6.32
C ALA A 111 1.68 14.15 5.06
N SER A 112 1.54 13.15 4.21
CA SER A 112 2.30 13.06 2.96
C SER A 112 1.84 14.06 1.91
N GLY A 113 0.65 14.61 2.07
CA GLY A 113 0.06 15.55 1.10
C GLY A 113 -0.65 14.89 -0.07
N ALA A 114 -0.61 13.57 -0.18
CA ALA A 114 -1.28 12.85 -1.26
C ALA A 114 -2.78 12.80 -1.05
N ARG A 115 -3.51 12.52 -2.12
CA ARG A 115 -4.95 12.25 -2.01
C ARG A 115 -5.11 10.91 -1.32
N MET A 116 -6.12 10.78 -0.48
CA MET A 116 -6.34 9.55 0.24
C MET A 116 -7.80 9.13 0.20
N PHE A 117 -7.99 7.81 0.18
CA PHE A 117 -9.30 7.20 0.25
C PHE A 117 -9.31 6.18 1.38
N ARG A 118 -10.30 6.29 2.24
CA ARG A 118 -10.48 5.32 3.28
C ARG A 118 -11.19 4.09 2.70
N VAL A 119 -10.66 2.92 3.01
CA VAL A 119 -11.30 1.65 2.67
C VAL A 119 -11.63 0.91 3.96
N GLU A 120 -12.67 0.10 3.93
CA GLU A 120 -13.11 -0.62 5.13
C GLU A 120 -12.10 -1.69 5.53
N GLN A 121 -11.58 -2.40 4.55
CA GLN A 121 -10.57 -3.44 4.77
C GLN A 121 -9.91 -3.79 3.45
N PHE A 122 -8.78 -4.39 3.57
CA PHE A 122 -8.10 -4.97 2.45
C PHE A 122 -8.36 -6.45 2.39
#